data_a3b5d948a37e69876d22e1cfa3770eae
#
_entry.id   a3b5d948a37e69876d22e1cfa3770eae
#
_cell.length_a   1.000
_cell.length_b   1.000
_cell.length_c   1.000
_cell.angle_alpha   90.00
_cell.angle_beta   90.00
_cell.angle_gamma   90.00
#
_symmetry.space_group_name_H-M   'P 1'
#
loop_
_entity.id
_entity.type
_entity.pdbx_description
1 polymer ?
#
loop_
_entity_poly.entity_id
_entity_poly.type
_entity_poly.pdbx_seq_one_letter_code
_entity_poly.pdbx_strand_id
1 'polypeptide(L)'
;MDTLYIILFHIKSNTKDDVIIKLIRIFRTHKKVKPTITHMKMILFRLICLKTCLLLIPVLYAQNNYRPGFIITVQKDTIYGEIDYRTDKMNAKRCVFQSQGNDIEPVTYHPFEILGYRFTDDGKYYVSKNIELKYGVSTPVFLEYLLQGMKSLYYYETEDNI
;
A
#
# COMPACT_ATOMS: atom_id res chain seq x y z
N MET A 1 -22.38 20.21 -12.23
CA MET A 1 -23.69 20.28 -11.53
C MET A 1 -24.75 20.11 -12.59
N ASP A 2 -25.12 18.89 -12.88
CA ASP A 2 -26.17 18.58 -13.85
C ASP A 2 -27.46 18.40 -13.09
N THR A 3 -28.30 19.42 -13.19
CA THR A 3 -29.62 19.46 -12.58
C THR A 3 -30.53 18.49 -13.34
N LEU A 4 -30.85 17.37 -12.71
CA LEU A 4 -31.78 16.40 -13.23
C LEU A 4 -33.20 17.01 -13.07
N TYR A 5 -33.77 17.55 -14.14
CA TYR A 5 -35.18 17.97 -14.15
C TYR A 5 -36.08 16.73 -14.25
N ILE A 6 -36.65 16.33 -13.12
CA ILE A 6 -37.73 15.35 -13.09
C ILE A 6 -39.02 16.10 -13.41
N ILE A 7 -39.46 16.03 -14.64
CA ILE A 7 -40.80 16.52 -15.03
C ILE A 7 -41.79 15.41 -14.69
N LEU A 8 -42.46 15.56 -13.55
CA LEU A 8 -43.62 14.76 -13.17
C LEU A 8 -44.84 15.22 -14.02
N PHE A 9 -45.06 14.55 -15.15
CA PHE A 9 -46.32 14.67 -15.86
C PHE A 9 -47.37 13.74 -15.22
N HIS A 10 -48.39 14.34 -14.66
CA HIS A 10 -49.57 13.62 -14.19
C HIS A 10 -50.31 13.06 -15.41
N ILE A 11 -50.07 11.81 -15.76
CA ILE A 11 -50.71 11.13 -16.87
C ILE A 11 -51.87 10.34 -16.31
N LYS A 12 -53.08 10.85 -16.52
CA LYS A 12 -54.30 10.09 -16.34
C LYS A 12 -54.49 9.20 -17.57
N SER A 13 -54.02 7.96 -17.50
CA SER A 13 -54.11 6.96 -18.56
C SER A 13 -54.87 5.75 -18.04
N ASN A 14 -55.85 5.31 -18.81
CA ASN A 14 -56.82 4.30 -18.40
C ASN A 14 -56.40 2.87 -18.78
N THR A 15 -55.24 2.67 -19.46
CA THR A 15 -54.73 1.34 -19.80
C THR A 15 -53.21 1.27 -19.75
N LYS A 16 -52.68 0.13 -19.28
CA LYS A 16 -51.23 -0.12 -19.16
C LYS A 16 -50.46 -0.05 -20.48
N ASP A 17 -51.16 -0.37 -21.58
CA ASP A 17 -50.55 -0.44 -22.92
C ASP A 17 -50.24 0.95 -23.49
N ASP A 18 -51.05 1.96 -23.21
CA ASP A 18 -50.81 3.34 -23.64
C ASP A 18 -49.56 3.96 -22.99
N VAL A 19 -49.28 3.58 -21.76
CA VAL A 19 -48.09 4.07 -21.04
C VAL A 19 -46.79 3.47 -21.65
N ILE A 20 -46.85 2.20 -22.01
CA ILE A 20 -45.71 1.51 -22.63
C ILE A 20 -45.42 2.05 -24.02
N ILE A 21 -46.46 2.27 -24.84
CA ILE A 21 -46.33 2.83 -26.19
C ILE A 21 -45.76 4.26 -26.12
N LYS A 22 -46.22 5.08 -25.17
CA LYS A 22 -45.71 6.43 -24.95
C LYS A 22 -44.25 6.42 -24.49
N LEU A 23 -43.85 5.52 -23.57
CA LEU A 23 -42.48 5.35 -23.14
C LEU A 23 -41.58 4.91 -24.30
N ILE A 24 -41.98 3.96 -25.11
CA ILE A 24 -41.22 3.51 -26.28
C ILE A 24 -41.09 4.65 -27.31
N ARG A 25 -42.11 5.48 -27.48
CA ARG A 25 -42.03 6.65 -28.39
C ARG A 25 -41.09 7.73 -27.85
N ILE A 26 -41.04 7.97 -26.54
CA ILE A 26 -40.11 8.90 -25.90
C ILE A 26 -38.66 8.40 -26.05
N PHE A 27 -38.40 7.08 -25.90
CA PHE A 27 -37.08 6.52 -26.12
C PHE A 27 -36.66 6.52 -27.61
N ARG A 28 -37.62 6.43 -28.55
CA ARG A 28 -37.30 6.43 -29.99
C ARG A 28 -37.05 7.86 -30.54
N THR A 29 -37.50 8.89 -29.86
CA THR A 29 -37.26 10.30 -30.28
C THR A 29 -35.98 10.90 -29.71
N HIS A 30 -35.15 10.11 -29.01
CA HIS A 30 -33.76 10.50 -28.80
C HIS A 30 -33.07 10.54 -30.17
N LYS A 31 -33.31 11.65 -30.91
CA LYS A 31 -32.54 12.09 -32.06
C LYS A 31 -31.09 11.83 -31.72
N LYS A 32 -30.37 11.13 -32.62
CA LYS A 32 -28.91 11.10 -32.65
C LYS A 32 -28.41 12.55 -32.65
N VAL A 33 -28.20 13.11 -31.47
CA VAL A 33 -27.55 14.40 -31.34
C VAL A 33 -26.13 14.16 -31.82
N LYS A 34 -25.78 14.70 -32.97
CA LYS A 34 -24.40 14.68 -33.44
C LYS A 34 -23.59 15.31 -32.32
N PRO A 35 -22.57 14.63 -31.79
CA PRO A 35 -21.81 15.17 -30.67
C PRO A 35 -21.20 16.50 -31.15
N THR A 36 -21.58 17.58 -30.53
CA THR A 36 -21.05 18.90 -30.82
C THR A 36 -19.54 18.82 -30.59
N ILE A 37 -18.74 19.52 -31.40
CA ILE A 37 -17.26 19.51 -31.37
C ILE A 37 -16.73 19.70 -29.95
N THR A 38 -17.42 20.43 -29.11
CA THR A 38 -17.16 20.61 -27.67
C THR A 38 -17.29 19.33 -26.87
N HIS A 39 -18.29 18.49 -27.12
CA HIS A 39 -18.47 17.19 -26.46
C HIS A 39 -17.35 16.20 -26.86
N MET A 40 -16.98 16.17 -28.12
CA MET A 40 -15.86 15.35 -28.58
C MET A 40 -14.53 15.75 -27.94
N LYS A 41 -14.27 17.06 -27.81
CA LYS A 41 -13.07 17.56 -27.14
C LYS A 41 -13.05 17.17 -25.65
N MET A 42 -14.18 17.23 -24.95
CA MET A 42 -14.28 16.80 -23.54
C MET A 42 -14.07 15.31 -23.36
N ILE A 43 -14.62 14.48 -24.27
CA ILE A 43 -14.41 13.02 -24.23
C ILE A 43 -12.93 12.70 -24.49
N LEU A 44 -12.32 13.33 -25.48
CA LEU A 44 -10.91 13.14 -25.79
C LEU A 44 -10.00 13.56 -24.63
N PHE A 45 -10.29 14.68 -23.98
CA PHE A 45 -9.58 15.16 -22.80
C PHE A 45 -9.70 14.15 -21.63
N ARG A 46 -10.90 13.63 -21.38
CA ARG A 46 -11.12 12.59 -20.32
C ARG A 46 -10.34 11.30 -20.63
N LEU A 47 -10.28 10.87 -21.88
CA LEU A 47 -9.53 9.68 -22.29
C LEU A 47 -8.01 9.89 -22.13
N ILE A 48 -7.52 11.10 -22.45
CA ILE A 48 -6.11 11.44 -22.26
C ILE A 48 -5.76 11.45 -20.76
N CYS A 49 -6.58 12.11 -19.92
CA CYS A 49 -6.37 12.10 -18.47
C CYS A 49 -6.39 10.69 -17.89
N LEU A 50 -7.33 9.83 -18.33
CA LEU A 50 -7.40 8.44 -17.90
C LEU A 50 -6.15 7.64 -18.29
N LYS A 51 -5.67 7.80 -19.53
CA LYS A 51 -4.42 7.17 -19.99
C LYS A 51 -3.20 7.66 -19.20
N THR A 52 -3.11 8.97 -18.95
CA THR A 52 -2.01 9.57 -18.19
C THR A 52 -2.02 9.04 -16.75
N CYS A 53 -3.19 8.95 -16.12
CA CYS A 53 -3.34 8.39 -14.77
C CYS A 53 -2.92 6.91 -14.72
N LEU A 54 -3.27 6.11 -15.73
CA LEU A 54 -2.91 4.69 -15.82
C LEU A 54 -1.40 4.49 -16.01
N LEU A 55 -0.70 5.41 -16.69
CA LEU A 55 0.75 5.36 -16.89
C LEU A 55 1.54 5.73 -15.61
N LEU A 56 0.92 6.45 -14.66
CA LEU A 56 1.56 6.83 -13.40
C LEU A 56 1.50 5.75 -12.31
N ILE A 57 0.61 4.75 -12.46
CA ILE A 57 0.42 3.67 -11.48
C ILE A 57 1.72 2.86 -11.22
N PRO A 58 2.51 2.43 -12.23
CA PRO A 58 3.71 1.64 -11.98
C PRO A 58 4.81 2.40 -11.22
N VAL A 59 4.82 3.74 -11.26
CA VAL A 59 5.84 4.54 -10.54
C VAL A 59 5.66 4.48 -9.02
N LEU A 60 4.45 4.17 -8.54
CA LEU A 60 4.15 4.09 -7.10
C LEU A 60 4.67 2.82 -6.42
N TYR A 61 5.02 1.78 -7.18
CA TYR A 61 5.54 0.51 -6.64
C TYR A 61 7.06 0.49 -6.44
N ALA A 62 7.79 1.53 -6.92
CA ALA A 62 9.24 1.57 -6.93
C ALA A 62 9.88 2.14 -5.65
N GLN A 63 9.14 2.27 -4.54
CA GLN A 63 9.69 2.83 -3.30
C GLN A 63 10.21 1.72 -2.36
N ASN A 64 11.11 0.89 -2.87
CA ASN A 64 11.91 0.03 -2.03
C ASN A 64 13.11 0.82 -1.53
N ASN A 65 13.29 0.92 -0.21
CA ASN A 65 14.41 1.63 0.41
C ASN A 65 15.44 0.61 0.92
N TYR A 66 16.00 -0.15 -0.01
CA TYR A 66 17.05 -1.09 0.33
C TYR A 66 18.35 -0.37 0.69
N ARG A 67 18.95 -0.80 1.79
CA ARG A 67 20.22 -0.30 2.30
C ARG A 67 21.18 -1.44 2.53
N PRO A 68 22.49 -1.21 2.36
CA PRO A 68 23.48 -2.23 2.62
C PRO A 68 23.48 -2.66 4.08
N GLY A 69 23.57 -3.96 4.30
CA GLY A 69 23.50 -4.52 5.63
C GLY A 69 23.88 -6.01 5.67
N PHE A 70 23.65 -6.64 6.80
CA PHE A 70 23.82 -8.06 6.98
C PHE A 70 22.83 -8.61 8.00
N ILE A 71 22.54 -9.90 7.87
CA ILE A 71 21.80 -10.66 8.87
C ILE A 71 22.75 -11.62 9.60
N ILE A 72 22.40 -11.95 10.84
CA ILE A 72 23.07 -12.97 11.63
C ILE A 72 22.10 -14.13 11.80
N THR A 73 22.42 -15.27 11.21
CA THR A 73 21.58 -16.47 11.28
C THR A 73 21.59 -17.07 12.70
N VAL A 74 20.67 -18.01 12.96
CA VAL A 74 20.67 -18.77 14.24
C VAL A 74 21.93 -19.62 14.43
N GLN A 75 22.64 -19.99 13.36
CA GLN A 75 23.91 -20.67 13.37
C GLN A 75 25.10 -19.75 13.66
N LYS A 76 24.83 -18.43 13.81
CA LYS A 76 25.81 -17.35 14.01
C LYS A 76 26.62 -17.00 12.75
N ASP A 77 26.17 -17.42 11.58
CA ASP A 77 26.76 -17.01 10.32
C ASP A 77 26.27 -15.60 9.95
N THR A 78 27.18 -14.82 9.35
CA THR A 78 26.85 -13.47 8.86
C THR A 78 26.69 -13.51 7.34
N ILE A 79 25.54 -13.09 6.85
CA ILE A 79 25.21 -13.03 5.43
C ILE A 79 25.03 -11.57 5.04
N TYR A 80 25.86 -11.07 4.11
CA TYR A 80 25.80 -9.70 3.61
C TYR A 80 24.81 -9.58 2.45
N GLY A 81 24.15 -8.42 2.40
CA GLY A 81 23.16 -8.13 1.38
C GLY A 81 22.56 -6.75 1.56
N GLU A 82 21.31 -6.61 1.15
CA GLU A 82 20.54 -5.39 1.29
C GLU A 82 19.29 -5.65 2.14
N ILE A 83 18.93 -4.67 2.97
CA ILE A 83 17.80 -4.75 3.88
C ILE A 83 16.84 -3.60 3.56
N ASP A 84 15.55 -3.90 3.39
CA ASP A 84 14.52 -2.89 3.16
C ASP A 84 14.31 -2.07 4.44
N TYR A 85 14.80 -0.82 4.43
CA TYR A 85 14.69 0.10 5.55
C TYR A 85 13.29 0.71 5.60
N ARG A 86 12.61 0.47 6.69
CA ARG A 86 11.28 1.04 6.96
C ARG A 86 11.31 1.91 8.23
N THR A 87 10.13 2.19 8.79
CA THR A 87 10.02 2.84 10.10
C THR A 87 10.55 1.91 11.20
N ASP A 88 10.97 2.48 12.33
CA ASP A 88 11.49 1.69 13.46
C ASP A 88 10.46 0.67 13.96
N LYS A 89 9.16 0.99 13.92
CA LYS A 89 8.07 0.04 14.22
C LYS A 89 8.03 -1.17 13.29
N MET A 90 8.26 -0.96 11.99
CA MET A 90 8.27 -2.05 11.02
C MET A 90 9.54 -2.88 11.11
N ASN A 91 10.67 -2.22 11.33
CA ASN A 91 11.97 -2.86 11.55
C ASN A 91 11.96 -3.72 12.81
N ALA A 92 11.21 -3.31 13.85
CA ALA A 92 11.03 -4.14 15.05
C ALA A 92 10.20 -5.42 14.82
N LYS A 93 9.36 -5.46 13.79
CA LYS A 93 8.47 -6.61 13.51
C LYS A 93 9.05 -7.63 12.54
N ARG A 94 9.81 -7.15 11.53
CA ARG A 94 10.35 -7.99 10.46
C ARG A 94 11.57 -7.36 9.78
N CYS A 95 12.41 -8.21 9.25
CA CYS A 95 13.55 -7.86 8.40
C CYS A 95 13.29 -8.40 6.99
N VAL A 96 13.24 -7.55 5.97
CA VAL A 96 13.18 -7.97 4.58
C VAL A 96 14.58 -7.86 4.01
N PHE A 97 15.19 -8.99 3.71
CA PHE A 97 16.59 -9.12 3.32
C PHE A 97 16.70 -9.68 1.91
N GLN A 98 17.57 -9.08 1.11
CA GLN A 98 17.95 -9.56 -0.20
C GLN A 98 19.46 -9.86 -0.21
N SER A 99 19.81 -11.12 -0.45
CA SER A 99 21.21 -11.52 -0.58
C SER A 99 21.86 -10.92 -1.83
N GLN A 100 23.17 -10.75 -1.81
CA GLN A 100 23.91 -10.31 -2.99
C GLN A 100 23.81 -11.36 -4.10
N GLY A 101 23.32 -10.96 -5.27
CA GLY A 101 23.16 -11.81 -6.46
C GLY A 101 22.07 -11.27 -7.35
N ASN A 102 22.25 -11.44 -8.66
CA ASN A 102 21.18 -11.13 -9.62
C ASN A 102 20.11 -12.22 -9.49
N ASP A 103 18.84 -11.83 -9.42
CA ASP A 103 17.67 -12.70 -9.43
C ASP A 103 17.31 -13.44 -8.13
N ILE A 104 17.80 -12.99 -6.95
CA ILE A 104 17.38 -13.55 -5.67
C ILE A 104 16.21 -12.73 -5.13
N GLU A 105 15.04 -13.39 -4.95
CA GLU A 105 13.89 -12.75 -4.33
C GLU A 105 14.16 -12.39 -2.87
N PRO A 106 13.65 -11.22 -2.40
CA PRO A 106 13.78 -10.83 -1.00
C PRO A 106 13.09 -11.82 -0.06
N VAL A 107 13.79 -12.17 1.01
CA VAL A 107 13.26 -13.04 2.07
C VAL A 107 12.86 -12.19 3.28
N THR A 108 11.70 -12.48 3.84
CA THR A 108 11.23 -11.82 5.07
C THR A 108 11.55 -12.72 6.26
N TYR A 109 12.31 -12.17 7.23
CA TYR A 109 12.61 -12.82 8.49
C TYR A 109 11.83 -12.19 9.64
N HIS A 110 11.31 -13.04 10.52
CA HIS A 110 10.70 -12.65 11.78
C HIS A 110 11.67 -12.84 12.95
N PRO A 111 11.40 -12.23 14.13
CA PRO A 111 12.19 -12.44 15.33
C PRO A 111 12.35 -13.93 15.65
N PHE A 112 13.58 -14.33 16.02
CA PHE A 112 14.08 -15.69 16.27
C PHE A 112 14.30 -16.59 15.03
N GLU A 113 13.86 -16.21 13.83
CA GLU A 113 14.32 -16.87 12.61
C GLU A 113 15.77 -16.47 12.28
N ILE A 114 16.17 -15.27 12.71
CA ILE A 114 17.55 -14.78 12.74
C ILE A 114 17.88 -14.21 14.11
N LEU A 115 19.16 -14.19 14.51
CA LEU A 115 19.59 -13.60 15.78
C LEU A 115 19.50 -12.08 15.75
N GLY A 116 19.70 -11.46 14.57
CA GLY A 116 19.64 -10.03 14.39
C GLY A 116 20.06 -9.60 13.01
N TYR A 117 20.05 -8.30 12.75
CA TYR A 117 20.47 -7.70 11.50
C TYR A 117 21.01 -6.28 11.72
N ARG A 118 21.86 -5.80 10.82
CA ARG A 118 22.47 -4.48 10.94
C ARG A 118 22.52 -3.77 9.60
N PHE A 119 22.19 -2.48 9.61
CA PHE A 119 22.46 -1.56 8.51
C PHE A 119 23.89 -1.06 8.64
N THR A 120 24.65 -1.09 7.53
CA THR A 120 26.06 -0.69 7.55
C THR A 120 26.27 0.79 7.29
N ASP A 121 25.28 1.49 6.73
CA ASP A 121 25.32 2.92 6.41
C ASP A 121 25.08 3.81 7.65
N ASP A 122 24.04 3.51 8.45
CA ASP A 122 23.69 4.28 9.66
C ASP A 122 24.10 3.58 10.97
N GLY A 123 24.54 2.33 10.88
CA GLY A 123 25.03 1.54 12.01
C GLY A 123 23.94 0.97 12.92
N LYS A 124 22.65 1.18 12.61
CA LYS A 124 21.54 0.61 13.39
C LYS A 124 21.60 -0.91 13.41
N TYR A 125 21.60 -1.47 14.62
CA TYR A 125 21.66 -2.91 14.86
C TYR A 125 20.45 -3.39 15.63
N TYR A 126 19.76 -4.37 15.07
CA TYR A 126 18.56 -4.97 15.63
C TYR A 126 18.82 -6.40 16.08
N VAL A 127 18.36 -6.77 17.26
CA VAL A 127 18.53 -8.12 17.84
C VAL A 127 17.19 -8.73 18.23
N SER A 128 17.04 -10.02 17.97
CA SER A 128 15.85 -10.79 18.33
C SER A 128 15.74 -10.96 19.85
N LYS A 129 14.65 -10.49 20.43
CA LYS A 129 14.37 -10.58 21.87
C LYS A 129 12.87 -10.72 22.10
N ASN A 130 12.53 -11.32 23.27
CA ASN A 130 11.20 -11.21 23.82
C ASN A 130 11.11 -9.97 24.72
N ILE A 131 10.01 -9.23 24.59
CA ILE A 131 9.65 -8.17 25.52
C ILE A 131 8.32 -8.53 26.19
N GLU A 132 8.17 -8.15 27.44
CA GLU A 132 6.89 -8.19 28.11
C GLU A 132 6.18 -6.86 27.90
N LEU A 133 5.05 -6.89 27.20
CA LEU A 133 4.13 -5.78 27.08
C LEU A 133 3.16 -5.77 28.26
N LYS A 134 2.29 -4.75 28.32
CA LYS A 134 1.20 -4.68 29.32
C LYS A 134 0.48 -6.03 29.41
N TYR A 135 0.14 -6.44 30.64
CA TYR A 135 -0.56 -7.70 30.96
C TYR A 135 0.28 -9.01 30.87
N GLY A 136 1.61 -8.92 30.91
CA GLY A 136 2.47 -10.11 30.97
C GLY A 136 2.54 -10.92 29.67
N VAL A 137 2.08 -10.36 28.55
CA VAL A 137 2.18 -11.01 27.24
C VAL A 137 3.60 -10.83 26.71
N SER A 138 4.31 -11.97 26.55
CA SER A 138 5.65 -11.99 25.94
C SER A 138 5.51 -11.94 24.42
N THR A 139 6.14 -10.94 23.78
CA THR A 139 6.06 -10.72 22.35
C THR A 139 7.47 -10.74 21.74
N PRO A 140 7.71 -11.57 20.70
CA PRO A 140 8.96 -11.58 19.97
C PRO A 140 9.10 -10.32 19.08
N VAL A 141 10.22 -9.62 19.23
CA VAL A 141 10.51 -8.41 18.45
C VAL A 141 12.00 -8.31 18.12
N PHE A 142 12.33 -7.47 17.16
CA PHE A 142 13.68 -6.98 16.95
C PHE A 142 13.84 -5.66 17.73
N LEU A 143 14.74 -5.64 18.71
CA LEU A 143 15.08 -4.45 19.48
C LEU A 143 16.29 -3.76 18.87
N GLU A 144 16.22 -2.45 18.67
CA GLU A 144 17.38 -1.66 18.28
C GLU A 144 18.38 -1.64 19.47
N TYR A 145 19.59 -2.09 19.18
CA TYR A 145 20.69 -2.13 20.15
C TYR A 145 21.42 -0.79 20.17
N LEU A 146 21.33 -0.08 21.27
CA LEU A 146 21.90 1.27 21.39
C LEU A 146 23.29 1.31 22.02
N LEU A 147 23.48 0.59 23.12
CA LEU A 147 24.71 0.69 23.90
C LEU A 147 25.02 -0.61 24.63
N GLN A 148 26.30 -0.97 24.65
CA GLN A 148 26.86 -2.06 25.45
C GLN A 148 27.67 -1.51 26.62
N GLY A 149 27.36 -2.00 27.82
CA GLY A 149 28.08 -1.70 29.05
C GLY A 149 27.89 -2.85 30.03
N MET A 150 27.95 -2.57 31.34
CA MET A 150 27.56 -3.56 32.36
C MET A 150 26.11 -4.04 32.17
N LYS A 151 25.26 -3.20 31.56
CA LYS A 151 23.91 -3.55 31.09
C LYS A 151 23.79 -3.07 29.65
N SER A 152 23.13 -3.86 28.81
CA SER A 152 22.83 -3.47 27.42
C SER A 152 21.55 -2.62 27.39
N LEU A 153 21.57 -1.55 26.59
CA LEU A 153 20.43 -0.68 26.36
C LEU A 153 19.83 -0.97 24.99
N TYR A 154 18.49 -1.09 24.96
CA TYR A 154 17.73 -1.34 23.73
C TYR A 154 16.63 -0.30 23.60
N TYR A 155 16.25 -0.01 22.36
CA TYR A 155 15.14 0.85 22.03
C TYR A 155 14.04 0.03 21.35
N TYR A 156 12.78 0.33 21.70
CA TYR A 156 11.59 -0.24 21.06
C TYR A 156 10.47 0.80 21.05
N GLU A 157 9.87 0.99 19.88
CA GLU A 157 8.72 1.88 19.71
C GLU A 157 7.43 1.04 19.69
N THR A 158 6.55 1.28 20.69
CA THR A 158 5.24 0.62 20.79
C THR A 158 4.22 1.28 19.86
N GLU A 159 3.13 0.55 19.56
CA GLU A 159 2.00 1.12 18.80
C GLU A 159 1.15 2.08 19.64
N ASP A 160 1.26 1.98 20.97
CA ASP A 160 0.46 2.78 21.92
C ASP A 160 1.17 4.10 22.25
N ASN A 161 1.28 5.01 21.28
CA ASN A 161 1.52 6.41 21.55
C ASN A 161 0.17 7.13 21.67
N ILE A 162 -0.54 6.92 22.77
CA ILE A 162 -1.61 7.82 23.25
C ILE A 162 -1.53 7.87 24.76
#